data_e2408392b0023a85e987170fa6902cd6
#
_entry.id   e2408392b0023a85e987170fa6902cd6
#
_cell.length_a   1.000
_cell.length_b   1.000
_cell.length_c   1.000
_cell.angle_alpha   90.00
_cell.angle_beta   90.00
_cell.angle_gamma   90.00
#
_symmetry.space_group_name_H-M   'P 1'
#
loop_
_entity.id
_entity.type
_entity.pdbx_description
1 polymer ?
#
loop_
_entity_poly.entity_id
_entity_poly.type
_entity_poly.pdbx_seq_one_letter_code
_entity_poly.pdbx_strand_id
1 'polypeptide(L)'
;MVGLGMIGGGVAVSLATSGLVPAVYDIRPTAADGLPGVPAPLGSPAEVAAASDVVMVAVVDAAQAREVIGGANGLLKGARPGLTLVLLATVELPVVRELAAACADAGVGFLDCGVTPGDRAAENGMVAILGGDQDVVDRALPVLDGWARKVVHCGPLGAGMATKIARNVVTYGGWRTVAEAVALVEAAGVDPARLTEVIDTADPGGTTLLQLLRLRTAGEGALPDALADKIEPLMAKDLDAARALAAELGVPVPLVDVARAHARQTLDRQPAERRPADRQAADRQPADRRTLDHQAADRQTLDRQAEPAGDARARGLRLMDQVYGPGFSSTLPEATEPYLDETVEHLFADIWSRDGLSVRDRRLLTLGVGASLGRADLIRVQARGALHNRELTPDQLREAVLHLAYYVGWCNATAAQQGIADAIADVSPTKDIR
;
A
#
# COMPACT_ATOMS: atom_id res chain seq x y z
N MET A 1 6.70 29.98 -2.88
CA MET A 1 6.62 28.68 -3.56
C MET A 1 8.02 28.08 -3.58
N VAL A 2 8.20 26.85 -3.12
CA VAL A 2 9.50 26.15 -3.15
C VAL A 2 9.39 24.89 -3.99
N GLY A 3 10.33 24.74 -4.94
CA GLY A 3 10.30 23.75 -6.01
C GLY A 3 9.48 24.25 -7.21
N LEU A 4 10.14 24.43 -8.35
CA LEU A 4 9.55 24.94 -9.59
C LEU A 4 9.56 23.87 -10.70
N GLY A 5 9.28 22.61 -10.32
CA GLY A 5 8.99 21.53 -11.27
C GLY A 5 7.61 21.71 -11.92
N MET A 6 7.12 20.66 -12.59
CA MET A 6 5.82 20.69 -13.29
C MET A 6 4.68 21.21 -12.40
N ILE A 7 4.57 20.71 -11.17
CA ILE A 7 3.53 21.14 -10.22
C ILE A 7 3.81 22.54 -9.68
N GLY A 8 4.98 22.75 -9.07
CA GLY A 8 5.26 24.01 -8.37
C GLY A 8 5.45 25.19 -9.33
N GLY A 9 6.04 24.99 -10.50
CA GLY A 9 6.12 26.00 -11.55
C GLY A 9 4.73 26.40 -12.05
N GLY A 10 3.84 25.41 -12.28
CA GLY A 10 2.47 25.66 -12.67
C GLY A 10 1.66 26.40 -11.60
N VAL A 11 1.82 26.03 -10.31
CA VAL A 11 1.21 26.75 -9.18
C VAL A 11 1.71 28.21 -9.13
N ALA A 12 3.02 28.43 -9.32
CA ALA A 12 3.59 29.78 -9.33
C ALA A 12 3.02 30.64 -10.46
N VAL A 13 2.83 30.07 -11.67
CA VAL A 13 2.19 30.75 -12.81
C VAL A 13 0.72 31.07 -12.50
N SER A 14 -0.04 30.13 -11.96
CA SER A 14 -1.44 30.36 -11.59
C SER A 14 -1.59 31.47 -10.52
N LEU A 15 -0.71 31.48 -9.50
CA LEU A 15 -0.66 32.55 -8.50
C LEU A 15 -0.37 33.91 -9.14
N ALA A 16 0.66 34.00 -9.98
CA ALA A 16 1.01 35.22 -10.67
C ALA A 16 -0.16 35.74 -11.53
N THR A 17 -0.84 34.86 -12.25
CA THR A 17 -2.02 35.17 -13.07
C THR A 17 -3.20 35.64 -12.22
N SER A 18 -3.34 35.12 -11.00
CA SER A 18 -4.39 35.53 -10.03
C SER A 18 -4.03 36.82 -9.27
N GLY A 19 -2.91 37.47 -9.61
CA GLY A 19 -2.45 38.69 -8.95
C GLY A 19 -1.67 38.47 -7.64
N LEU A 20 -1.41 37.22 -7.28
CA LEU A 20 -0.62 36.83 -6.11
C LEU A 20 0.81 36.48 -6.54
N VAL A 21 1.62 37.50 -6.85
CA VAL A 21 3.02 37.28 -7.32
C VAL A 21 3.83 36.54 -6.24
N PRO A 22 4.27 35.28 -6.48
CA PRO A 22 4.89 34.50 -5.45
C PRO A 22 6.38 34.81 -5.27
N ALA A 23 6.87 34.81 -4.03
CA ALA A 23 8.29 34.58 -3.75
C ALA A 23 8.61 33.11 -4.06
N VAL A 24 9.69 32.84 -4.81
CA VAL A 24 9.99 31.48 -5.29
C VAL A 24 11.41 31.06 -4.99
N TYR A 25 11.62 29.76 -4.85
CA TYR A 25 12.94 29.13 -4.76
C TYR A 25 12.93 27.78 -5.47
N ASP A 26 14.01 27.49 -6.17
CA ASP A 26 14.36 26.15 -6.68
C ASP A 26 15.89 25.98 -6.57
N ILE A 27 16.35 24.74 -6.41
CA ILE A 27 17.79 24.45 -6.40
C ILE A 27 18.47 24.81 -7.74
N ARG A 28 17.71 24.84 -8.81
CA ARG A 28 18.15 25.29 -10.15
C ARG A 28 17.90 26.79 -10.29
N PRO A 29 18.93 27.61 -10.42
CA PRO A 29 18.77 29.08 -10.49
C PRO A 29 17.89 29.54 -11.65
N THR A 30 17.84 28.78 -12.74
CA THR A 30 17.07 29.09 -13.96
C THR A 30 15.67 28.44 -13.98
N ALA A 31 15.21 27.87 -12.88
CA ALA A 31 13.94 27.14 -12.86
C ALA A 31 12.70 28.03 -13.10
N ALA A 32 12.81 29.32 -12.90
CA ALA A 32 11.75 30.29 -13.20
C ALA A 32 11.80 30.82 -14.65
N ASP A 33 12.89 30.54 -15.41
CA ASP A 33 13.01 31.00 -16.77
C ASP A 33 11.88 30.45 -17.66
N GLY A 34 11.18 31.34 -18.33
CA GLY A 34 10.05 30.97 -19.17
C GLY A 34 8.73 30.70 -18.42
N LEU A 35 8.67 30.89 -17.10
CA LEU A 35 7.41 30.83 -16.32
C LEU A 35 6.76 32.23 -16.31
N PRO A 36 5.57 32.41 -16.96
CA PRO A 36 4.96 33.73 -17.10
C PRO A 36 4.61 34.34 -15.76
N GLY A 37 5.07 35.59 -15.51
CA GLY A 37 4.76 36.36 -14.30
C GLY A 37 5.45 35.86 -13.01
N VAL A 38 6.29 34.84 -13.09
CA VAL A 38 7.02 34.30 -11.94
C VAL A 38 8.37 35.02 -11.83
N PRO A 39 8.70 35.61 -10.64
CA PRO A 39 9.97 36.29 -10.44
C PRO A 39 11.19 35.34 -10.42
N ALA A 40 12.39 35.90 -10.50
CA ALA A 40 13.61 35.14 -10.30
C ALA A 40 13.63 34.47 -8.90
N PRO A 41 14.18 33.24 -8.75
CA PRO A 41 14.30 32.57 -7.49
C PRO A 41 15.13 33.36 -6.47
N LEU A 42 14.70 33.34 -5.21
CA LEU A 42 15.46 33.84 -4.07
C LEU A 42 16.63 32.89 -3.73
N GLY A 43 17.55 33.34 -2.88
CA GLY A 43 18.78 32.62 -2.55
C GLY A 43 18.58 31.35 -1.70
N SER A 44 17.45 31.24 -0.97
CA SER A 44 17.18 30.11 -0.07
C SER A 44 15.68 29.94 0.22
N PRO A 45 15.26 28.73 0.69
CA PRO A 45 13.93 28.55 1.25
C PRO A 45 13.62 29.48 2.43
N ALA A 46 14.62 29.78 3.27
CA ALA A 46 14.47 30.70 4.40
C ALA A 46 14.03 32.11 3.94
N GLU A 47 14.60 32.61 2.84
CA GLU A 47 14.21 33.92 2.27
C GLU A 47 12.76 33.89 1.76
N VAL A 48 12.31 32.76 1.18
CA VAL A 48 10.91 32.59 0.77
C VAL A 48 9.98 32.64 2.00
N ALA A 49 10.36 31.96 3.08
CA ALA A 49 9.56 31.98 4.32
C ALA A 49 9.47 33.38 4.93
N ALA A 50 10.58 34.14 4.95
CA ALA A 50 10.62 35.49 5.47
C ALA A 50 9.73 36.46 4.68
N ALA A 51 9.52 36.21 3.37
CA ALA A 51 8.75 37.04 2.46
C ALA A 51 7.28 36.59 2.27
N SER A 52 6.82 35.55 2.97
CA SER A 52 5.52 34.92 2.69
C SER A 52 4.69 34.67 3.95
N ASP A 53 3.37 34.64 3.82
CA ASP A 53 2.43 34.17 4.86
C ASP A 53 2.06 32.71 4.67
N VAL A 54 2.06 32.24 3.41
CA VAL A 54 1.79 30.84 3.04
C VAL A 54 2.87 30.37 2.06
N VAL A 55 3.51 29.26 2.33
CA VAL A 55 4.52 28.66 1.43
C VAL A 55 4.10 27.25 1.04
N MET A 56 3.92 27.03 -0.26
CA MET A 56 3.73 25.71 -0.82
C MET A 56 5.10 25.07 -1.10
N VAL A 57 5.24 23.78 -0.78
CA VAL A 57 6.44 22.96 -0.98
C VAL A 57 6.12 21.85 -1.98
N ALA A 58 6.66 21.96 -3.20
CA ALA A 58 6.44 21.01 -4.30
C ALA A 58 7.77 20.38 -4.76
N VAL A 59 8.29 19.50 -3.92
CA VAL A 59 9.52 18.73 -4.16
C VAL A 59 9.18 17.28 -4.51
N VAL A 60 10.20 16.51 -4.92
CA VAL A 60 10.00 15.18 -5.50
C VAL A 60 9.74 14.12 -4.42
N ASP A 61 10.43 14.20 -3.27
CA ASP A 61 10.44 13.14 -2.25
C ASP A 61 10.55 13.67 -0.82
N ALA A 62 10.48 12.75 0.13
CA ALA A 62 10.55 13.04 1.56
C ALA A 62 11.89 13.63 2.02
N ALA A 63 13.00 13.22 1.40
CA ALA A 63 14.33 13.74 1.76
C ALA A 63 14.46 15.22 1.38
N GLN A 64 13.99 15.58 0.20
CA GLN A 64 13.93 16.98 -0.26
C GLN A 64 12.95 17.79 0.61
N ALA A 65 11.81 17.24 1.01
CA ALA A 65 10.87 17.92 1.89
C ALA A 65 11.51 18.25 3.25
N ARG A 66 12.24 17.31 3.85
CA ARG A 66 12.98 17.52 5.11
C ARG A 66 14.03 18.61 4.96
N GLU A 67 14.84 18.57 3.90
CA GLU A 67 15.89 19.55 3.66
C GLU A 67 15.32 20.96 3.43
N VAL A 68 14.28 21.09 2.61
CA VAL A 68 13.61 22.36 2.31
C VAL A 68 12.95 22.95 3.56
N ILE A 69 12.35 22.13 4.42
CA ILE A 69 11.65 22.62 5.61
C ILE A 69 12.62 22.84 6.77
N GLY A 70 13.39 21.82 7.14
CA GLY A 70 14.20 21.80 8.38
C GLY A 70 15.71 21.97 8.17
N GLY A 71 16.22 22.00 6.94
CA GLY A 71 17.65 22.09 6.63
C GLY A 71 18.30 23.37 7.11
N ALA A 72 19.62 23.49 6.88
CA ALA A 72 20.43 24.60 7.36
C ALA A 72 19.93 25.99 6.89
N ASN A 73 19.42 26.07 5.66
CA ASN A 73 18.79 27.25 5.07
C ASN A 73 17.30 26.99 4.74
N GLY A 74 16.67 26.08 5.47
CA GLY A 74 15.28 25.66 5.27
C GLY A 74 14.27 26.71 5.70
N LEU A 75 13.02 26.46 5.37
CA LEU A 75 11.88 27.36 5.63
C LEU A 75 11.75 27.75 7.11
N LEU A 76 12.01 26.83 8.04
CA LEU A 76 11.89 27.10 9.47
C LEU A 76 12.94 28.12 9.98
N LYS A 77 14.05 28.34 9.24
CA LYS A 77 15.06 29.37 9.60
C LYS A 77 14.61 30.79 9.28
N GLY A 78 13.73 30.96 8.30
CA GLY A 78 13.12 32.24 7.95
C GLY A 78 11.68 32.38 8.45
N ALA A 79 11.21 31.42 9.23
CA ALA A 79 9.83 31.39 9.69
C ALA A 79 9.51 32.56 10.65
N ARG A 80 8.30 33.09 10.51
CA ARG A 80 7.75 34.13 11.37
C ARG A 80 6.40 33.70 11.92
N PRO A 81 5.93 34.25 13.04
CA PRO A 81 4.63 33.92 13.58
C PRO A 81 3.51 34.08 12.53
N GLY A 82 2.64 33.07 12.43
CA GLY A 82 1.53 33.04 11.48
C GLY A 82 1.86 32.43 10.11
N LEU A 83 3.13 32.10 9.80
CA LEU A 83 3.49 31.36 8.61
C LEU A 83 2.74 30.03 8.55
N THR A 84 2.24 29.68 7.37
CA THR A 84 1.65 28.36 7.09
C THR A 84 2.43 27.68 5.97
N LEU A 85 2.86 26.43 6.19
CA LEU A 85 3.46 25.59 5.18
C LEU A 85 2.43 24.59 4.63
N VAL A 86 2.40 24.45 3.31
CA VAL A 86 1.50 23.52 2.59
C VAL A 86 2.35 22.55 1.79
N LEU A 87 2.38 21.28 2.18
CA LEU A 87 3.17 20.24 1.54
C LEU A 87 2.42 19.65 0.34
N LEU A 88 2.85 19.96 -0.87
CA LEU A 88 2.27 19.43 -2.12
C LEU A 88 2.92 18.10 -2.56
N ALA A 89 4.09 17.76 -2.03
CA ALA A 89 4.77 16.50 -2.33
C ALA A 89 4.00 15.30 -1.79
N THR A 90 3.84 14.26 -2.60
CA THR A 90 3.23 13.00 -2.13
C THR A 90 4.28 12.20 -1.35
N VAL A 91 4.06 12.09 -0.04
CA VAL A 91 4.94 11.38 0.89
C VAL A 91 4.13 10.46 1.80
N GLU A 92 4.81 9.56 2.53
CA GLU A 92 4.19 8.68 3.50
C GLU A 92 3.66 9.45 4.72
N LEU A 93 2.60 8.94 5.36
CA LEU A 93 1.98 9.59 6.52
C LEU A 93 2.91 9.80 7.74
N PRO A 94 3.87 8.91 8.05
CA PRO A 94 4.87 9.19 9.09
C PRO A 94 5.69 10.45 8.80
N VAL A 95 6.05 10.69 7.53
CA VAL A 95 6.79 11.91 7.12
C VAL A 95 5.92 13.17 7.27
N VAL A 96 4.65 13.08 6.92
CA VAL A 96 3.69 14.18 7.14
C VAL A 96 3.67 14.59 8.63
N ARG A 97 3.55 13.59 9.53
CA ARG A 97 3.53 13.84 10.98
C ARG A 97 4.85 14.40 11.52
N GLU A 98 5.98 13.88 11.03
CA GLU A 98 7.32 14.37 11.37
C GLU A 98 7.49 15.86 11.01
N LEU A 99 7.17 16.22 9.76
CA LEU A 99 7.30 17.60 9.29
C LEU A 99 6.34 18.56 10.00
N ALA A 100 5.12 18.12 10.28
CA ALA A 100 4.14 18.88 11.04
C ALA A 100 4.60 19.14 12.48
N ALA A 101 5.20 18.15 13.15
CA ALA A 101 5.76 18.33 14.49
C ALA A 101 6.89 19.37 14.49
N ALA A 102 7.83 19.31 13.53
CA ALA A 102 8.90 20.29 13.38
C ALA A 102 8.36 21.71 13.13
N CYS A 103 7.28 21.84 12.36
CA CYS A 103 6.61 23.12 12.14
C CYS A 103 5.93 23.63 13.41
N ALA A 104 5.25 22.77 14.16
CA ALA A 104 4.58 23.12 15.42
C ALA A 104 5.58 23.61 16.49
N ASP A 105 6.74 22.97 16.62
CA ASP A 105 7.83 23.38 17.51
C ASP A 105 8.36 24.79 17.17
N ALA A 106 8.24 25.21 15.89
CA ALA A 106 8.60 26.53 15.43
C ALA A 106 7.42 27.54 15.41
N GLY A 107 6.24 27.15 15.90
CA GLY A 107 5.04 28.00 15.85
C GLY A 107 4.49 28.26 14.44
N VAL A 108 4.76 27.35 13.48
CA VAL A 108 4.36 27.42 12.08
C VAL A 108 3.18 26.49 11.83
N GLY A 109 2.14 26.99 11.14
CA GLY A 109 1.03 26.16 10.68
C GLY A 109 1.47 25.18 9.58
N PHE A 110 0.90 23.97 9.57
CA PHE A 110 1.23 22.97 8.57
C PHE A 110 0.00 22.29 8.01
N LEU A 111 -0.05 22.12 6.69
CA LEU A 111 -1.10 21.39 5.97
C LEU A 111 -0.44 20.37 5.04
N ASP A 112 -0.92 19.15 5.04
CA ASP A 112 -0.65 18.20 3.97
C ASP A 112 -1.67 18.41 2.84
N CYS A 113 -1.16 18.46 1.61
CA CYS A 113 -1.97 18.78 0.45
C CYS A 113 -1.62 17.89 -0.75
N GLY A 114 -2.45 16.93 -1.03
CA GLY A 114 -2.40 16.23 -2.30
C GLY A 114 -2.94 17.09 -3.44
N VAL A 115 -2.36 16.99 -4.65
CA VAL A 115 -2.83 17.76 -5.81
C VAL A 115 -3.11 16.86 -7.00
N THR A 116 -4.12 17.23 -7.82
CA THR A 116 -4.51 16.49 -9.02
C THR A 116 -5.45 17.32 -9.91
N PRO A 117 -5.41 17.19 -11.26
CA PRO A 117 -4.35 16.62 -12.09
C PRO A 117 -3.14 17.55 -12.18
N GLY A 118 -1.93 16.99 -12.32
CA GLY A 118 -0.71 17.81 -12.30
C GLY A 118 -0.44 18.60 -13.58
N ASP A 119 -0.91 18.10 -14.72
CA ASP A 119 -0.78 18.72 -16.04
C ASP A 119 -1.55 20.04 -16.19
N ARG A 120 -2.48 20.35 -15.27
CA ARG A 120 -3.26 21.59 -15.25
C ARG A 120 -2.82 22.59 -14.18
N ALA A 121 -1.62 22.43 -13.65
CA ALA A 121 -1.13 23.27 -12.56
C ALA A 121 -1.03 24.78 -12.96
N ALA A 122 -0.67 25.07 -14.22
CA ALA A 122 -0.55 26.43 -14.72
C ALA A 122 -1.87 27.07 -15.17
N GLU A 123 -2.96 26.32 -15.21
CA GLU A 123 -4.28 26.74 -15.70
C GLU A 123 -5.30 26.97 -14.58
N ASN A 124 -4.86 27.07 -13.33
CA ASN A 124 -5.73 27.07 -12.14
C ASN A 124 -6.69 25.86 -12.13
N GLY A 125 -6.23 24.73 -12.61
CA GLY A 125 -7.06 23.55 -12.92
C GLY A 125 -6.99 22.41 -11.92
N MET A 126 -6.12 22.51 -10.89
CA MET A 126 -5.92 21.44 -9.91
C MET A 126 -6.96 21.44 -8.79
N VAL A 127 -7.18 20.27 -8.22
CA VAL A 127 -7.86 20.10 -6.92
C VAL A 127 -6.79 20.02 -5.84
N ALA A 128 -6.92 20.85 -4.81
CA ALA A 128 -6.13 20.78 -3.58
C ALA A 128 -6.87 19.91 -2.55
N ILE A 129 -6.21 18.86 -2.08
CA ILE A 129 -6.77 17.85 -1.17
C ILE A 129 -6.07 18.02 0.18
N LEU A 130 -6.71 18.72 1.12
CA LEU A 130 -6.08 19.18 2.36
C LEU A 130 -6.34 18.27 3.54
N GLY A 131 -5.32 18.14 4.39
CA GLY A 131 -5.41 17.67 5.76
C GLY A 131 -4.75 18.67 6.71
N GLY A 132 -5.37 18.88 7.88
CA GLY A 132 -4.88 19.77 8.91
C GLY A 132 -6.00 20.49 9.67
N ASP A 133 -5.62 21.32 10.63
CA ASP A 133 -6.57 22.05 11.47
C ASP A 133 -7.31 23.10 10.68
N GLN A 134 -8.60 23.25 10.95
CA GLN A 134 -9.49 24.15 10.21
C GLN A 134 -9.01 25.61 10.20
N ASP A 135 -8.53 26.11 11.33
CA ASP A 135 -8.01 27.47 11.43
C ASP A 135 -6.74 27.72 10.61
N VAL A 136 -5.93 26.68 10.42
CA VAL A 136 -4.75 26.72 9.51
C VAL A 136 -5.20 26.70 8.05
N VAL A 137 -6.23 25.90 7.72
CA VAL A 137 -6.84 25.86 6.39
C VAL A 137 -7.43 27.25 6.06
N ASP A 138 -8.19 27.84 6.96
CA ASP A 138 -8.84 29.15 6.74
C ASP A 138 -7.82 30.26 6.45
N ARG A 139 -6.65 30.22 7.11
CA ARG A 139 -5.55 31.17 6.82
C ARG A 139 -4.93 30.97 5.44
N ALA A 140 -4.82 29.71 5.01
CA ALA A 140 -4.21 29.37 3.70
C ALA A 140 -5.17 29.57 2.52
N LEU A 141 -6.48 29.49 2.77
CA LEU A 141 -7.53 29.45 1.74
C LEU A 141 -7.43 30.57 0.70
N PRO A 142 -7.19 31.87 1.05
CA PRO A 142 -7.07 32.95 0.04
C PRO A 142 -5.93 32.73 -0.96
N VAL A 143 -4.85 32.04 -0.54
CA VAL A 143 -3.74 31.73 -1.41
C VAL A 143 -4.01 30.46 -2.21
N LEU A 144 -4.66 29.46 -1.62
CA LEU A 144 -5.04 28.23 -2.28
C LEU A 144 -6.03 28.48 -3.43
N ASP A 145 -7.00 29.34 -3.25
CA ASP A 145 -7.97 29.75 -4.29
C ASP A 145 -7.29 30.46 -5.48
N GLY A 146 -6.09 31.01 -5.30
CA GLY A 146 -5.32 31.64 -6.37
C GLY A 146 -4.76 30.64 -7.40
N TRP A 147 -4.73 29.35 -7.10
CA TRP A 147 -4.19 28.31 -8.00
C TRP A 147 -5.02 27.03 -8.08
N ALA A 148 -5.91 26.78 -7.12
CA ALA A 148 -6.72 25.57 -7.10
C ALA A 148 -8.13 25.84 -7.63
N ARG A 149 -8.57 25.04 -8.59
CA ARG A 149 -9.98 25.03 -9.05
C ARG A 149 -10.96 24.67 -7.94
N LYS A 150 -10.53 23.80 -7.03
CA LYS A 150 -11.31 23.32 -5.91
C LYS A 150 -10.39 22.97 -4.75
N VAL A 151 -10.72 23.48 -3.58
CA VAL A 151 -10.10 23.07 -2.31
C VAL A 151 -11.05 22.07 -1.63
N VAL A 152 -10.54 20.91 -1.21
CA VAL A 152 -11.28 19.89 -0.48
C VAL A 152 -10.54 19.61 0.83
N HIS A 153 -11.11 20.06 1.95
CA HIS A 153 -10.62 19.72 3.28
C HIS A 153 -11.15 18.33 3.68
N CYS A 154 -10.24 17.39 3.86
CA CYS A 154 -10.55 15.98 4.08
C CYS A 154 -10.57 15.59 5.56
N GLY A 155 -10.17 16.50 6.46
CA GLY A 155 -10.11 16.23 7.89
C GLY A 155 -8.77 16.58 8.54
N PRO A 156 -8.42 15.96 9.66
CA PRO A 156 -7.21 16.29 10.40
C PRO A 156 -5.93 16.01 9.61
N LEU A 157 -4.80 16.38 10.18
CA LEU A 157 -3.46 16.18 9.60
C LEU A 157 -3.27 14.75 9.07
N GLY A 158 -2.83 14.63 7.83
CA GLY A 158 -2.64 13.39 7.11
C GLY A 158 -3.86 12.95 6.28
N ALA A 159 -5.05 13.51 6.50
CA ALA A 159 -6.25 13.14 5.75
C ALA A 159 -6.16 13.54 4.26
N GLY A 160 -5.53 14.67 3.96
CA GLY A 160 -5.28 15.10 2.58
C GLY A 160 -4.39 14.13 1.83
N MET A 161 -3.27 13.74 2.44
CA MET A 161 -2.31 12.79 1.86
C MET A 161 -2.90 11.38 1.74
N ALA A 162 -3.62 10.90 2.75
CA ALA A 162 -4.33 9.63 2.69
C ALA A 162 -5.34 9.58 1.52
N THR A 163 -6.12 10.65 1.35
CA THR A 163 -7.08 10.78 0.23
C THR A 163 -6.35 10.82 -1.12
N LYS A 164 -5.24 11.54 -1.22
CA LYS A 164 -4.41 11.57 -2.44
C LYS A 164 -3.85 10.20 -2.78
N ILE A 165 -3.32 9.47 -1.80
CA ILE A 165 -2.79 8.11 -1.99
C ILE A 165 -3.92 7.18 -2.45
N ALA A 166 -5.07 7.20 -1.77
CA ALA A 166 -6.23 6.39 -2.16
C ALA A 166 -6.71 6.71 -3.59
N ARG A 167 -6.76 8.00 -3.98
CA ARG A 167 -7.07 8.40 -5.37
C ARG A 167 -6.06 7.82 -6.36
N ASN A 168 -4.78 7.81 -6.03
CA ASN A 168 -3.75 7.24 -6.91
C ASN A 168 -3.89 5.70 -7.03
N VAL A 169 -4.31 5.00 -5.98
CA VAL A 169 -4.66 3.56 -6.07
C VAL A 169 -5.74 3.33 -7.12
N VAL A 170 -6.82 4.12 -7.13
CA VAL A 170 -7.87 4.02 -8.15
C VAL A 170 -7.30 4.25 -9.56
N THR A 171 -6.44 5.26 -9.72
CA THR A 171 -5.88 5.60 -11.05
C THR A 171 -4.94 4.51 -11.57
N TYR A 172 -3.92 4.17 -10.79
CA TYR A 172 -2.88 3.23 -11.26
C TYR A 172 -3.37 1.78 -11.25
N GLY A 173 -4.24 1.42 -10.30
CA GLY A 173 -4.96 0.13 -10.31
C GLY A 173 -5.86 0.02 -11.54
N GLY A 174 -6.60 1.08 -11.87
CA GLY A 174 -7.40 1.17 -13.10
C GLY A 174 -6.55 1.00 -14.36
N TRP A 175 -5.39 1.66 -14.44
CA TRP A 175 -4.49 1.48 -15.59
C TRP A 175 -3.98 0.05 -15.74
N ARG A 176 -3.70 -0.63 -14.64
CA ARG A 176 -3.32 -2.04 -14.68
C ARG A 176 -4.48 -2.92 -15.16
N THR A 177 -5.71 -2.65 -14.72
CA THR A 177 -6.91 -3.36 -15.20
C THR A 177 -7.09 -3.17 -16.70
N VAL A 178 -6.94 -1.94 -17.19
CA VAL A 178 -7.01 -1.64 -18.64
C VAL A 178 -5.92 -2.40 -19.41
N ALA A 179 -4.69 -2.47 -18.88
CA ALA A 179 -3.60 -3.21 -19.52
C ALA A 179 -3.92 -4.72 -19.66
N GLU A 180 -4.56 -5.35 -18.67
CA GLU A 180 -5.01 -6.74 -18.77
C GLU A 180 -6.14 -6.90 -19.81
N ALA A 181 -7.11 -5.97 -19.83
CA ALA A 181 -8.19 -5.99 -20.81
C ALA A 181 -7.68 -5.80 -22.25
N VAL A 182 -6.70 -4.91 -22.46
CA VAL A 182 -6.06 -4.71 -23.76
C VAL A 182 -5.34 -5.99 -24.20
N ALA A 183 -4.55 -6.61 -23.32
CA ALA A 183 -3.85 -7.85 -23.65
C ALA A 183 -4.82 -8.99 -24.05
N LEU A 184 -5.99 -9.08 -23.42
CA LEU A 184 -7.02 -10.06 -23.77
C LEU A 184 -7.60 -9.82 -25.16
N VAL A 185 -7.97 -8.58 -25.50
CA VAL A 185 -8.57 -8.29 -26.81
C VAL A 185 -7.56 -8.42 -27.94
N GLU A 186 -6.30 -8.01 -27.72
CA GLU A 186 -5.20 -8.20 -28.68
C GLU A 186 -4.94 -9.69 -28.96
N ALA A 187 -4.85 -10.51 -27.90
CA ALA A 187 -4.66 -11.94 -28.04
C ALA A 187 -5.84 -12.64 -28.73
N ALA A 188 -7.06 -12.10 -28.56
CA ALA A 188 -8.25 -12.54 -29.28
C ALA A 188 -8.33 -12.03 -30.74
N GLY A 189 -7.33 -11.26 -31.21
CA GLY A 189 -7.29 -10.70 -32.57
C GLY A 189 -8.21 -9.48 -32.74
N VAL A 190 -8.64 -8.84 -31.67
CA VAL A 190 -9.49 -7.63 -31.71
C VAL A 190 -8.63 -6.39 -31.55
N ASP A 191 -8.86 -5.38 -32.40
CA ASP A 191 -8.20 -4.08 -32.29
C ASP A 191 -8.63 -3.39 -30.97
N PRO A 192 -7.69 -2.97 -30.08
CA PRO A 192 -8.00 -2.25 -28.86
C PRO A 192 -8.85 -0.98 -29.06
N ALA A 193 -8.79 -0.36 -30.22
CA ALA A 193 -9.65 0.78 -30.54
C ALA A 193 -11.16 0.41 -30.48
N ARG A 194 -11.51 -0.85 -30.75
CA ARG A 194 -12.90 -1.31 -30.62
C ARG A 194 -13.33 -1.43 -29.15
N LEU A 195 -12.42 -1.86 -28.27
CA LEU A 195 -12.70 -1.85 -26.83
C LEU A 195 -12.93 -0.42 -26.33
N THR A 196 -12.10 0.53 -26.78
CA THR A 196 -12.26 1.96 -26.45
C THR A 196 -13.62 2.47 -26.93
N GLU A 197 -14.01 2.21 -28.20
CA GLU A 197 -15.29 2.61 -28.78
C GLU A 197 -16.48 2.07 -27.97
N VAL A 198 -16.42 0.80 -27.54
CA VAL A 198 -17.49 0.18 -26.72
C VAL A 198 -17.59 0.86 -25.36
N ILE A 199 -16.47 1.07 -24.67
CA ILE A 199 -16.46 1.68 -23.34
C ILE A 199 -16.94 3.13 -23.40
N ASP A 200 -16.42 3.94 -24.32
CA ASP A 200 -16.78 5.35 -24.47
C ASP A 200 -18.25 5.53 -24.87
N THR A 201 -18.79 4.60 -25.66
CA THR A 201 -20.21 4.61 -26.03
C THR A 201 -21.12 4.22 -24.87
N ALA A 202 -20.71 3.20 -24.08
CA ALA A 202 -21.49 2.70 -22.95
C ALA A 202 -21.42 3.60 -21.72
N ASP A 203 -20.28 4.27 -21.50
CA ASP A 203 -20.02 5.14 -20.34
C ASP A 203 -19.25 6.42 -20.73
N PRO A 204 -19.85 7.32 -21.52
CA PRO A 204 -19.18 8.51 -22.04
C PRO A 204 -18.68 9.47 -20.95
N GLY A 205 -19.16 9.33 -19.74
CA GLY A 205 -18.73 10.13 -18.59
C GLY A 205 -17.68 9.45 -17.70
N GLY A 206 -17.26 8.20 -17.97
CA GLY A 206 -16.33 7.44 -17.14
C GLY A 206 -16.86 7.22 -15.72
N THR A 207 -18.18 7.10 -15.57
CA THR A 207 -18.84 7.08 -14.25
C THR A 207 -18.81 5.72 -13.57
N THR A 208 -18.72 4.65 -14.36
CA THR A 208 -18.79 3.26 -13.90
C THR A 208 -17.64 2.92 -12.94
N LEU A 209 -16.42 3.41 -13.20
CA LEU A 209 -15.25 3.17 -12.34
C LEU A 209 -15.49 3.61 -10.88
N LEU A 210 -16.23 4.70 -10.67
CA LEU A 210 -16.49 5.25 -9.33
C LEU A 210 -17.89 4.90 -8.80
N GLN A 211 -18.64 4.07 -9.50
CA GLN A 211 -20.02 3.76 -9.12
C GLN A 211 -20.10 3.12 -7.73
N LEU A 212 -19.21 2.17 -7.42
CA LEU A 212 -19.15 1.54 -6.10
C LEU A 212 -18.88 2.57 -4.99
N LEU A 213 -17.93 3.50 -5.21
CA LEU A 213 -17.64 4.56 -4.25
C LEU A 213 -18.84 5.49 -4.05
N ARG A 214 -19.52 5.87 -5.14
CA ARG A 214 -20.72 6.74 -5.07
C ARG A 214 -21.86 6.06 -4.33
N LEU A 215 -22.09 4.77 -4.58
CA LEU A 215 -23.12 4.01 -3.86
C LEU A 215 -22.84 3.94 -2.35
N ARG A 216 -21.58 3.71 -1.97
CA ARG A 216 -21.16 3.72 -0.55
C ARG A 216 -21.32 5.09 0.11
N THR A 217 -21.02 6.17 -0.62
CA THR A 217 -21.08 7.55 -0.05
C THR A 217 -22.49 8.15 -0.08
N ALA A 218 -23.41 7.60 -0.88
CA ALA A 218 -24.81 8.04 -0.95
C ALA A 218 -25.72 7.42 0.13
N GLY A 219 -25.26 6.37 0.84
CA GLY A 219 -26.00 5.63 1.86
C GLY A 219 -25.28 5.62 3.21
N GLU A 220 -25.56 4.61 4.00
CA GLU A 220 -24.99 4.42 5.36
C GLU A 220 -23.55 3.86 5.37
N GLY A 221 -22.80 4.02 4.29
CA GLY A 221 -21.39 3.59 4.20
C GLY A 221 -21.19 2.16 3.68
N ALA A 222 -22.27 1.41 3.42
CA ALA A 222 -22.24 0.07 2.85
C ALA A 222 -23.13 -0.05 1.61
N LEU A 223 -22.85 -1.05 0.78
CA LEU A 223 -23.69 -1.39 -0.37
C LEU A 223 -24.99 -2.03 0.13
N PRO A 224 -26.20 -1.60 -0.37
CA PRO A 224 -27.44 -2.28 -0.01
C PRO A 224 -27.40 -3.77 -0.38
N ASP A 225 -27.80 -4.63 0.56
CA ASP A 225 -27.77 -6.08 0.40
C ASP A 225 -28.43 -6.58 -0.88
N ALA A 226 -29.62 -6.08 -1.19
CA ALA A 226 -30.37 -6.46 -2.40
C ALA A 226 -29.63 -6.08 -3.70
N LEU A 227 -28.78 -5.07 -3.67
CA LEU A 227 -27.97 -4.67 -4.82
C LEU A 227 -26.72 -5.56 -4.93
N ALA A 228 -26.03 -5.82 -3.81
CA ALA A 228 -24.89 -6.70 -3.77
C ALA A 228 -25.26 -8.13 -4.22
N ASP A 229 -26.42 -8.65 -3.80
CA ASP A 229 -26.93 -9.97 -4.21
C ASP A 229 -27.19 -10.08 -5.71
N LYS A 230 -27.49 -8.97 -6.39
CA LYS A 230 -27.65 -8.93 -7.84
C LYS A 230 -26.32 -8.81 -8.58
N ILE A 231 -25.40 -8.02 -8.06
CA ILE A 231 -24.12 -7.72 -8.73
C ILE A 231 -23.15 -8.90 -8.60
N GLU A 232 -23.07 -9.53 -7.41
CA GLU A 232 -22.08 -10.59 -7.14
C GLU A 232 -22.08 -11.73 -8.17
N PRO A 233 -23.24 -12.38 -8.50
CA PRO A 233 -23.25 -13.47 -9.49
C PRO A 233 -22.88 -13.01 -10.90
N LEU A 234 -23.23 -11.78 -11.28
CA LEU A 234 -22.86 -11.22 -12.57
C LEU A 234 -21.34 -10.97 -12.63
N MET A 235 -20.79 -10.28 -11.62
CA MET A 235 -19.36 -10.03 -11.51
C MET A 235 -18.56 -11.35 -11.50
N ALA A 236 -18.99 -12.33 -10.71
CA ALA A 236 -18.34 -13.63 -10.64
C ALA A 236 -18.32 -14.35 -11.99
N LYS A 237 -19.46 -14.42 -12.65
CA LYS A 237 -19.61 -15.07 -13.98
C LYS A 237 -18.72 -14.39 -15.04
N ASP A 238 -18.70 -13.07 -15.10
CA ASP A 238 -17.94 -12.33 -16.11
C ASP A 238 -16.43 -12.44 -15.87
N LEU A 239 -15.99 -12.40 -14.60
CA LEU A 239 -14.58 -12.63 -14.25
C LEU A 239 -14.16 -14.08 -14.50
N ASP A 240 -15.02 -15.08 -14.27
CA ASP A 240 -14.73 -16.47 -14.63
C ASP A 240 -14.64 -16.65 -16.16
N ALA A 241 -15.47 -15.97 -16.94
CA ALA A 241 -15.34 -15.95 -18.40
C ALA A 241 -14.04 -15.29 -18.88
N ALA A 242 -13.63 -14.19 -18.25
CA ALA A 242 -12.35 -13.55 -18.55
C ALA A 242 -11.15 -14.47 -18.24
N ARG A 243 -11.19 -15.20 -17.13
CA ARG A 243 -10.17 -16.20 -16.77
C ARG A 243 -10.11 -17.36 -17.76
N ALA A 244 -11.25 -17.84 -18.19
CA ALA A 244 -11.33 -18.91 -19.19
C ALA A 244 -10.72 -18.47 -20.54
N LEU A 245 -11.09 -17.27 -21.02
CA LEU A 245 -10.50 -16.67 -22.22
C LEU A 245 -8.99 -16.46 -22.08
N ALA A 246 -8.55 -15.94 -20.95
CA ALA A 246 -7.14 -15.74 -20.66
C ALA A 246 -6.34 -17.05 -20.69
N ALA A 247 -6.88 -18.12 -20.11
CA ALA A 247 -6.27 -19.45 -20.15
C ALA A 247 -6.18 -20.03 -21.56
N GLU A 248 -7.22 -19.85 -22.38
CA GLU A 248 -7.25 -20.28 -23.78
C GLU A 248 -6.20 -19.55 -24.63
N LEU A 249 -6.04 -18.25 -24.40
CA LEU A 249 -5.14 -17.39 -25.19
C LEU A 249 -3.72 -17.30 -24.61
N GLY A 250 -3.47 -17.90 -23.43
CA GLY A 250 -2.15 -17.87 -22.77
C GLY A 250 -1.80 -16.47 -22.20
N VAL A 251 -2.80 -15.64 -21.88
CA VAL A 251 -2.61 -14.28 -21.35
C VAL A 251 -2.68 -14.28 -19.81
N PRO A 252 -1.69 -13.73 -19.09
CA PRO A 252 -1.77 -13.61 -17.64
C PRO A 252 -2.71 -12.45 -17.23
N VAL A 253 -3.65 -12.74 -16.31
CA VAL A 253 -4.64 -11.75 -15.82
C VAL A 253 -4.71 -11.71 -14.28
N PRO A 254 -3.60 -11.36 -13.61
CA PRO A 254 -3.50 -11.43 -12.14
C PRO A 254 -4.51 -10.54 -11.42
N LEU A 255 -4.91 -9.37 -11.95
CA LEU A 255 -5.94 -8.55 -11.33
C LEU A 255 -7.34 -9.13 -11.48
N VAL A 256 -7.64 -9.79 -12.61
CA VAL A 256 -8.89 -10.54 -12.77
C VAL A 256 -8.96 -11.68 -11.76
N ASP A 257 -7.85 -12.39 -11.51
CA ASP A 257 -7.78 -13.43 -10.49
C ASP A 257 -8.03 -12.89 -9.08
N VAL A 258 -7.39 -11.77 -8.72
CA VAL A 258 -7.62 -11.09 -7.43
C VAL A 258 -9.05 -10.59 -7.31
N ALA A 259 -9.58 -9.92 -8.34
CA ALA A 259 -10.95 -9.43 -8.34
C ALA A 259 -11.96 -10.57 -8.17
N ARG A 260 -11.73 -11.71 -8.84
CA ARG A 260 -12.58 -12.88 -8.73
C ARG A 260 -12.53 -13.52 -7.34
N ALA A 261 -11.32 -13.66 -6.78
CA ALA A 261 -11.12 -14.23 -5.44
C ALA A 261 -11.78 -13.39 -4.34
N HIS A 262 -11.82 -12.07 -4.52
CA HIS A 262 -12.34 -11.11 -3.54
C HIS A 262 -13.66 -10.44 -3.95
N ALA A 263 -14.41 -11.02 -4.90
CA ALA A 263 -15.65 -10.43 -5.42
C ALA A 263 -16.66 -10.10 -4.29
N ARG A 264 -16.81 -10.99 -3.32
CA ARG A 264 -17.70 -10.78 -2.17
C ARG A 264 -17.24 -9.61 -1.29
N GLN A 265 -15.96 -9.59 -0.90
CA GLN A 265 -15.40 -8.51 -0.08
C GLN A 265 -15.49 -7.16 -0.81
N THR A 266 -15.30 -7.15 -2.14
CA THR A 266 -15.46 -5.95 -2.97
C THR A 266 -16.86 -5.34 -2.83
N LEU A 267 -17.87 -6.19 -2.61
CA LEU A 267 -19.27 -5.80 -2.43
C LEU A 267 -19.71 -5.76 -0.95
N ASP A 268 -18.77 -5.60 -0.03
CA ASP A 268 -19.01 -5.55 1.43
C ASP A 268 -19.68 -6.81 2.00
N ARG A 269 -19.49 -7.97 1.33
CA ARG A 269 -20.01 -9.26 1.80
C ARG A 269 -18.95 -10.04 2.53
N GLN A 270 -19.37 -10.75 3.58
CA GLN A 270 -18.53 -11.75 4.25
C GLN A 270 -18.11 -12.85 3.25
N PRO A 271 -16.93 -13.44 3.41
CA PRO A 271 -16.54 -14.61 2.63
C PRO A 271 -17.66 -15.68 2.72
N ALA A 272 -17.98 -16.33 1.60
CA ALA A 272 -18.95 -17.41 1.63
C ALA A 272 -18.40 -18.53 2.51
N GLU A 273 -19.16 -18.93 3.54
CA GLU A 273 -18.92 -20.21 4.19
C GLU A 273 -18.91 -21.29 3.12
N ARG A 274 -17.83 -22.06 3.04
CA ARG A 274 -17.74 -23.16 2.06
C ARG A 274 -18.84 -24.16 2.33
N ARG A 275 -19.83 -24.23 1.44
CA ARG A 275 -20.89 -25.24 1.53
C ARG A 275 -20.27 -26.64 1.47
N PRO A 276 -20.79 -27.62 2.23
CA PRO A 276 -20.29 -29.01 2.21
C PRO A 276 -20.26 -29.66 0.82
N ALA A 277 -21.08 -29.19 -0.13
CA ALA A 277 -21.14 -29.69 -1.50
C ALA A 277 -19.90 -29.34 -2.36
N ASP A 278 -19.21 -28.23 -2.05
CA ASP A 278 -18.01 -27.83 -2.79
C ASP A 278 -16.78 -28.65 -2.41
N ARG A 279 -16.83 -29.36 -1.27
CA ARG A 279 -15.79 -30.31 -0.86
C ARG A 279 -15.76 -31.58 -1.72
N GLN A 280 -16.90 -31.99 -2.29
CA GLN A 280 -16.96 -33.21 -3.12
C GLN A 280 -16.53 -32.99 -4.57
N ALA A 281 -16.52 -31.76 -5.07
CA ALA A 281 -16.05 -31.44 -6.42
C ALA A 281 -14.52 -31.33 -6.52
N ALA A 282 -13.83 -31.03 -5.43
CA ALA A 282 -12.38 -30.92 -5.38
C ALA A 282 -11.65 -32.27 -5.32
N ASP A 283 -12.38 -33.35 -4.94
CA ASP A 283 -11.81 -34.70 -4.82
C ASP A 283 -11.80 -35.52 -6.11
N ARG A 284 -12.26 -34.94 -7.23
CA ARG A 284 -12.19 -35.59 -8.55
C ARG A 284 -11.02 -35.03 -9.33
N GLN A 285 -9.84 -35.60 -9.12
CA GLN A 285 -8.70 -35.41 -10.01
C GLN A 285 -8.87 -36.23 -11.30
N PRO A 286 -8.54 -35.67 -12.48
CA PRO A 286 -8.16 -36.47 -13.64
C PRO A 286 -6.71 -36.91 -13.51
N ALA A 287 -6.47 -38.18 -13.73
CA ALA A 287 -5.17 -38.77 -13.81
C ALA A 287 -4.38 -38.26 -15.04
N ASP A 288 -3.05 -38.36 -14.90
CA ASP A 288 -1.99 -38.21 -15.91
C ASP A 288 -1.49 -36.80 -16.26
N ARG A 289 -0.36 -36.44 -15.62
CA ARG A 289 0.77 -35.84 -16.33
C ARG A 289 2.10 -36.32 -15.74
N ARG A 290 2.91 -36.83 -16.65
CA ARG A 290 4.22 -37.44 -16.45
C ARG A 290 5.24 -36.50 -15.83
N THR A 291 5.90 -37.01 -14.83
CA THR A 291 7.31 -36.86 -14.39
C THR A 291 8.17 -35.85 -15.12
N LEU A 292 8.65 -34.85 -14.37
CA LEU A 292 10.00 -34.33 -14.50
C LEU A 292 10.72 -34.60 -13.18
N ASP A 293 11.68 -35.51 -13.22
CA ASP A 293 12.60 -35.80 -12.14
C ASP A 293 13.46 -34.56 -11.84
N HIS A 294 13.37 -34.04 -10.64
CA HIS A 294 14.48 -33.38 -9.98
C HIS A 294 14.65 -33.96 -8.58
N GLN A 295 15.84 -34.52 -8.46
CA GLN A 295 16.50 -35.22 -7.38
C GLN A 295 15.95 -34.95 -5.97
N ALA A 296 15.70 -36.07 -5.31
CA ALA A 296 15.37 -36.19 -3.90
C ALA A 296 16.50 -35.65 -3.01
N ALA A 297 16.13 -34.74 -2.14
CA ALA A 297 16.77 -34.58 -0.84
C ALA A 297 15.67 -34.34 0.18
N ASP A 298 15.57 -35.32 1.08
CA ASP A 298 14.87 -35.29 2.37
C ASP A 298 13.36 -35.09 2.37
N ARG A 299 12.62 -36.13 2.01
CA ARG A 299 11.28 -36.38 2.53
C ARG A 299 11.39 -36.94 3.96
N GLN A 300 11.39 -36.10 4.97
CA GLN A 300 10.85 -36.52 6.28
C GLN A 300 9.34 -36.51 6.18
N THR A 301 8.78 -37.64 5.79
CA THR A 301 7.36 -37.96 5.97
C THR A 301 7.07 -37.98 7.46
N LEU A 302 6.33 -36.97 7.93
CA LEU A 302 5.68 -37.06 9.25
C LEU A 302 4.61 -38.14 9.15
N ASP A 303 4.76 -39.21 9.93
CA ASP A 303 3.80 -40.31 10.09
C ASP A 303 2.41 -39.72 10.44
N ARG A 304 1.50 -39.78 9.47
CA ARG A 304 0.09 -39.54 9.72
C ARG A 304 -0.54 -40.80 10.31
N GLN A 305 -0.63 -40.84 11.63
CA GLN A 305 -1.69 -41.64 12.26
C GLN A 305 -3.01 -40.87 12.08
N ALA A 306 -3.97 -41.48 11.38
CA ALA A 306 -5.31 -40.97 11.23
C ALA A 306 -5.99 -40.94 12.62
N GLU A 307 -5.96 -39.76 13.26
CA GLU A 307 -6.72 -39.52 14.47
C GLU A 307 -8.16 -39.04 14.11
N PRO A 308 -9.18 -39.36 14.93
CA PRO A 308 -10.53 -38.93 14.71
C PRO A 308 -10.63 -37.41 14.74
N ALA A 309 -11.62 -36.86 14.04
CA ALA A 309 -11.87 -35.42 13.89
C ALA A 309 -11.94 -34.70 15.27
N GLY A 310 -10.77 -34.39 15.81
CA GLY A 310 -10.63 -33.65 17.05
C GLY A 310 -10.80 -32.15 16.74
N ASP A 311 -11.23 -31.43 17.77
CA ASP A 311 -11.42 -30.00 17.83
C ASP A 311 -10.38 -29.23 17.01
N ALA A 312 -10.83 -28.38 16.08
CA ALA A 312 -9.98 -27.55 15.20
C ALA A 312 -8.96 -26.73 16.03
N ARG A 313 -9.40 -26.23 17.20
CA ARG A 313 -8.53 -25.52 18.14
C ARG A 313 -7.38 -26.37 18.63
N ALA A 314 -7.63 -27.61 19.04
CA ALA A 314 -6.58 -28.50 19.51
C ALA A 314 -5.57 -28.84 18.40
N ARG A 315 -6.03 -29.01 17.15
CA ARG A 315 -5.13 -29.19 15.98
C ARG A 315 -4.29 -27.95 15.74
N GLY A 316 -4.91 -26.78 15.75
CA GLY A 316 -4.23 -25.51 15.51
C GLY A 316 -3.15 -25.24 16.56
N LEU A 317 -3.44 -25.42 17.85
CA LEU A 317 -2.47 -25.25 18.92
C LEU A 317 -1.28 -26.20 18.79
N ARG A 318 -1.53 -27.49 18.49
CA ARG A 318 -0.43 -28.44 18.23
C ARG A 318 0.42 -28.02 17.05
N LEU A 319 -0.20 -27.53 15.98
CA LEU A 319 0.55 -27.09 14.80
C LEU A 319 1.32 -25.78 15.06
N MET A 320 0.80 -24.88 15.90
CA MET A 320 1.56 -23.71 16.36
C MET A 320 2.81 -24.11 17.14
N ASP A 321 2.70 -25.09 18.04
CA ASP A 321 3.86 -25.63 18.75
C ASP A 321 4.86 -26.29 17.81
N GLN A 322 4.39 -27.01 16.80
CA GLN A 322 5.24 -27.57 15.76
C GLN A 322 5.94 -26.48 14.92
N VAL A 323 5.23 -25.41 14.57
CA VAL A 323 5.78 -24.32 13.72
C VAL A 323 6.72 -23.41 14.50
N TYR A 324 6.39 -23.03 15.72
CA TYR A 324 7.13 -22.02 16.48
C TYR A 324 8.01 -22.57 17.61
N GLY A 325 7.90 -23.85 17.87
CA GLY A 325 8.62 -24.56 18.92
C GLY A 325 7.71 -24.98 20.07
N PRO A 326 8.08 -26.04 20.83
CA PRO A 326 7.30 -26.59 21.91
C PRO A 326 6.92 -25.54 22.97
N GLY A 327 5.66 -25.56 23.40
CA GLY A 327 5.14 -24.66 24.42
C GLY A 327 4.81 -23.25 23.92
N PHE A 328 4.92 -22.97 22.62
CA PHE A 328 4.49 -21.66 22.08
C PHE A 328 3.00 -21.43 22.32
N SER A 329 2.17 -22.44 22.12
CA SER A 329 0.72 -22.37 22.34
C SER A 329 0.34 -22.00 23.79
N SER A 330 1.15 -22.36 24.76
CA SER A 330 0.93 -22.02 26.16
C SER A 330 1.27 -20.55 26.51
N THR A 331 1.88 -19.80 25.59
CA THR A 331 2.12 -18.36 25.75
C THR A 331 0.91 -17.52 25.30
N LEU A 332 -0.09 -18.14 24.68
CA LEU A 332 -1.29 -17.46 24.23
C LEU A 332 -2.21 -17.13 25.42
N PRO A 333 -3.00 -16.03 25.35
CA PRO A 333 -3.98 -15.70 26.38
C PRO A 333 -5.01 -16.82 26.54
N GLU A 334 -5.45 -17.07 27.77
CA GLU A 334 -6.55 -18.03 28.04
C GLU A 334 -7.91 -17.54 27.52
N ALA A 335 -8.09 -16.22 27.43
CA ALA A 335 -9.30 -15.63 26.90
C ALA A 335 -9.40 -15.84 25.38
N THR A 336 -10.58 -16.32 24.94
CA THR A 336 -10.89 -16.45 23.53
C THR A 336 -11.24 -15.08 22.95
N GLU A 337 -10.52 -14.68 21.88
CA GLU A 337 -10.84 -13.50 21.09
C GLU A 337 -11.01 -13.92 19.64
N PRO A 338 -11.93 -13.30 18.86
CA PRO A 338 -12.18 -13.71 17.47
C PRO A 338 -10.92 -13.79 16.60
N TYR A 339 -9.98 -12.87 16.78
CA TYR A 339 -8.72 -12.89 16.04
C TYR A 339 -7.83 -14.09 16.41
N LEU A 340 -7.77 -14.46 17.69
CA LEU A 340 -6.99 -15.60 18.15
C LEU A 340 -7.63 -16.90 17.70
N ASP A 341 -8.96 -16.99 17.76
CA ASP A 341 -9.72 -18.17 17.33
C ASP A 341 -9.52 -18.42 15.82
N GLU A 342 -9.63 -17.40 14.96
CA GLU A 342 -9.33 -17.49 13.54
C GLU A 342 -7.87 -17.89 13.28
N THR A 343 -6.93 -17.37 14.08
CA THR A 343 -5.52 -17.72 13.96
C THR A 343 -5.29 -19.20 14.28
N VAL A 344 -5.85 -19.70 15.35
CA VAL A 344 -5.65 -21.08 15.79
C VAL A 344 -6.45 -22.07 14.94
N GLU A 345 -7.75 -21.81 14.78
CA GLU A 345 -8.70 -22.79 14.25
C GLU A 345 -8.76 -22.78 12.71
N HIS A 346 -8.38 -21.67 12.07
CA HIS A 346 -8.35 -21.59 10.62
C HIS A 346 -6.93 -21.48 10.07
N LEU A 347 -6.15 -20.45 10.47
CA LEU A 347 -4.81 -20.26 9.89
C LEU A 347 -3.91 -21.46 10.19
N PHE A 348 -3.82 -21.93 11.44
CA PHE A 348 -2.97 -23.06 11.78
C PHE A 348 -3.64 -24.39 11.48
N ALA A 349 -4.87 -24.63 11.97
CA ALA A 349 -5.51 -25.92 11.80
C ALA A 349 -5.82 -26.29 10.34
N ASP A 350 -6.11 -25.31 9.47
CA ASP A 350 -6.51 -25.58 8.08
C ASP A 350 -5.48 -25.13 7.04
N ILE A 351 -4.88 -23.93 7.16
CA ILE A 351 -4.00 -23.40 6.11
C ILE A 351 -2.57 -23.93 6.24
N TRP A 352 -1.98 -23.87 7.46
CA TRP A 352 -0.62 -24.39 7.65
C TRP A 352 -0.54 -25.94 7.56
N SER A 353 -1.65 -26.63 7.77
CA SER A 353 -1.75 -28.08 7.67
C SER A 353 -1.86 -28.62 6.24
N ARG A 354 -2.03 -27.77 5.22
CA ARG A 354 -2.22 -28.20 3.81
C ARG A 354 -0.93 -28.80 3.22
N ASP A 355 -1.08 -29.86 2.43
CA ASP A 355 0.06 -30.61 1.82
C ASP A 355 0.76 -29.86 0.65
N GLY A 356 0.15 -28.80 0.11
CA GLY A 356 0.63 -28.10 -1.09
C GLY A 356 1.98 -27.38 -0.92
N LEU A 357 2.37 -27.03 0.30
CA LEU A 357 3.67 -26.44 0.64
C LEU A 357 4.18 -27.02 1.95
N SER A 358 5.50 -27.22 2.03
CA SER A 358 6.13 -27.60 3.30
C SER A 358 6.06 -26.47 4.33
N VAL A 359 6.23 -26.80 5.62
CA VAL A 359 6.33 -25.80 6.71
C VAL A 359 7.48 -24.83 6.41
N ARG A 360 8.61 -25.32 5.90
CA ARG A 360 9.75 -24.50 5.50
C ARG A 360 9.39 -23.49 4.38
N ASP A 361 8.66 -23.91 3.35
CA ASP A 361 8.29 -23.02 2.25
C ASP A 361 7.31 -21.94 2.72
N ARG A 362 6.31 -22.31 3.53
CA ARG A 362 5.39 -21.35 4.17
C ARG A 362 6.14 -20.36 5.01
N ARG A 363 7.15 -20.80 5.76
CA ARG A 363 8.00 -19.95 6.59
C ARG A 363 8.79 -18.93 5.77
N LEU A 364 9.39 -19.35 4.63
CA LEU A 364 10.09 -18.43 3.73
C LEU A 364 9.16 -17.35 3.19
N LEU A 365 7.92 -17.71 2.82
CA LEU A 365 6.91 -16.75 2.40
C LEU A 365 6.55 -15.77 3.54
N THR A 366 6.36 -16.29 4.76
CA THR A 366 6.01 -15.48 5.93
C THR A 366 7.16 -14.57 6.35
N LEU A 367 8.42 -15.03 6.25
CA LEU A 367 9.61 -14.20 6.45
C LEU A 367 9.66 -13.03 5.44
N GLY A 368 9.33 -13.30 4.16
CA GLY A 368 9.24 -12.25 3.14
C GLY A 368 8.20 -11.19 3.48
N VAL A 369 7.02 -11.60 3.95
CA VAL A 369 5.96 -10.68 4.40
C VAL A 369 6.42 -9.87 5.63
N GLY A 370 6.98 -10.53 6.65
CA GLY A 370 7.50 -9.87 7.85
C GLY A 370 8.60 -8.85 7.52
N ALA A 371 9.49 -9.19 6.57
CA ALA A 371 10.53 -8.30 6.09
C ALA A 371 9.94 -7.08 5.37
N SER A 372 8.94 -7.26 4.49
CA SER A 372 8.31 -6.15 3.78
C SER A 372 7.62 -5.14 4.71
N LEU A 373 7.21 -5.59 5.89
CA LEU A 373 6.60 -4.76 6.93
C LEU A 373 7.61 -4.17 7.92
N GLY A 374 8.91 -4.49 7.81
CA GLY A 374 9.94 -4.04 8.75
C GLY A 374 9.74 -4.57 10.19
N ARG A 375 9.08 -5.72 10.38
CA ARG A 375 8.69 -6.28 11.69
C ARG A 375 9.72 -7.26 12.21
N ALA A 376 10.76 -6.74 12.89
CA ALA A 376 11.82 -7.55 13.51
C ALA A 376 11.29 -8.59 14.51
N ASP A 377 10.24 -8.24 15.26
CA ASP A 377 9.59 -9.12 16.23
C ASP A 377 8.94 -10.36 15.57
N LEU A 378 8.22 -10.18 14.46
CA LEU A 378 7.64 -11.28 13.70
C LEU A 378 8.73 -12.15 13.05
N ILE A 379 9.77 -11.53 12.50
CA ILE A 379 10.92 -12.23 11.94
C ILE A 379 11.61 -13.08 13.01
N ARG A 380 11.83 -12.56 14.23
CA ARG A 380 12.43 -13.31 15.33
C ARG A 380 11.65 -14.58 15.66
N VAL A 381 10.33 -14.51 15.77
CA VAL A 381 9.47 -15.67 16.05
C VAL A 381 9.58 -16.71 14.94
N GLN A 382 9.51 -16.29 13.68
CA GLN A 382 9.61 -17.18 12.53
C GLN A 382 11.01 -17.83 12.42
N ALA A 383 12.07 -17.05 12.58
CA ALA A 383 13.44 -17.53 12.50
C ALA A 383 13.77 -18.50 13.66
N ARG A 384 13.28 -18.23 14.89
CA ARG A 384 13.45 -19.15 16.02
C ARG A 384 12.80 -20.51 15.75
N GLY A 385 11.57 -20.53 15.21
CA GLY A 385 10.91 -21.76 14.80
C GLY A 385 11.67 -22.51 13.70
N ALA A 386 12.17 -21.78 12.68
CA ALA A 386 12.99 -22.36 11.62
C ALA A 386 14.27 -23.06 12.14
N LEU A 387 14.96 -22.42 13.09
CA LEU A 387 16.17 -22.96 13.73
C LEU A 387 15.84 -24.16 14.60
N HIS A 388 14.79 -24.08 15.41
CA HIS A 388 14.33 -25.17 16.28
C HIS A 388 13.99 -26.43 15.47
N ASN A 389 13.24 -26.27 14.39
CA ASN A 389 12.80 -27.35 13.53
C ASN A 389 13.87 -27.80 12.53
N ARG A 390 15.04 -27.16 12.51
CA ARG A 390 16.12 -27.40 11.53
C ARG A 390 15.66 -27.23 10.06
N GLU A 391 14.68 -26.37 9.84
CA GLU A 391 14.18 -26.06 8.49
C GLU A 391 15.13 -25.16 7.73
N LEU A 392 15.79 -24.24 8.43
CA LEU A 392 16.78 -23.31 7.90
C LEU A 392 17.98 -23.22 8.87
N THR A 393 19.17 -23.14 8.31
CA THR A 393 20.39 -22.86 9.09
C THR A 393 20.54 -21.36 9.33
N PRO A 394 21.37 -20.94 10.31
CA PRO A 394 21.69 -19.52 10.51
C PRO A 394 22.19 -18.82 9.24
N ASP A 395 22.98 -19.52 8.42
CA ASP A 395 23.53 -18.97 7.18
C ASP A 395 22.46 -18.84 6.09
N GLN A 396 21.54 -19.80 6.00
CA GLN A 396 20.39 -19.70 5.09
C GLN A 396 19.44 -18.55 5.47
N LEU A 397 19.25 -18.29 6.77
CA LEU A 397 18.47 -17.15 7.23
C LEU A 397 19.15 -15.82 6.88
N ARG A 398 20.47 -15.72 7.02
CA ARG A 398 21.23 -14.53 6.59
C ARG A 398 21.17 -14.31 5.08
N GLU A 399 21.28 -15.38 4.31
CA GLU A 399 21.15 -15.34 2.85
C GLU A 399 19.74 -14.90 2.41
N ALA A 400 18.69 -15.39 3.09
CA ALA A 400 17.31 -14.95 2.84
C ALA A 400 17.14 -13.45 3.06
N VAL A 401 17.75 -12.87 4.11
CA VAL A 401 17.70 -11.39 4.34
C VAL A 401 18.45 -10.65 3.26
N LEU A 402 19.63 -11.13 2.87
CA LEU A 402 20.40 -10.50 1.80
C LEU A 402 19.59 -10.50 0.48
N HIS A 403 18.97 -11.63 0.14
CA HIS A 403 18.08 -11.72 -1.01
C HIS A 403 16.91 -10.73 -0.89
N LEU A 404 16.21 -10.72 0.25
CA LEU A 404 15.06 -9.84 0.49
C LEU A 404 15.44 -8.35 0.44
N ALA A 405 16.67 -7.96 0.78
CA ALA A 405 17.10 -6.56 0.76
C ALA A 405 16.91 -5.88 -0.61
N TYR A 406 17.03 -6.64 -1.69
CA TYR A 406 16.81 -6.15 -3.06
C TYR A 406 15.32 -5.99 -3.43
N TYR A 407 14.40 -6.59 -2.68
CA TYR A 407 12.95 -6.56 -2.94
C TYR A 407 12.20 -5.65 -1.97
N VAL A 408 12.62 -5.61 -0.69
CA VAL A 408 11.92 -4.86 0.36
C VAL A 408 12.65 -3.58 0.77
N GLY A 409 13.84 -3.34 0.23
CA GLY A 409 14.71 -2.20 0.56
C GLY A 409 15.53 -2.41 1.85
N TRP A 410 16.67 -1.72 1.93
CA TRP A 410 17.67 -1.92 2.99
C TRP A 410 17.16 -1.60 4.40
N CYS A 411 16.28 -0.61 4.56
CA CYS A 411 15.71 -0.27 5.88
C CYS A 411 14.90 -1.44 6.46
N ASN A 412 14.01 -2.03 5.66
CA ASN A 412 13.20 -3.18 6.06
C ASN A 412 14.06 -4.44 6.25
N ALA A 413 15.05 -4.66 5.39
CA ALA A 413 16.01 -5.75 5.53
C ALA A 413 16.86 -5.63 6.80
N THR A 414 17.20 -4.41 7.25
CA THR A 414 17.90 -4.18 8.53
C THR A 414 17.05 -4.64 9.70
N ALA A 415 15.74 -4.35 9.71
CA ALA A 415 14.84 -4.86 10.74
C ALA A 415 14.75 -6.40 10.69
N ALA A 416 14.68 -6.99 9.50
CA ALA A 416 14.70 -8.45 9.34
C ALA A 416 16.01 -9.07 9.82
N GLN A 417 17.16 -8.45 9.53
CA GLN A 417 18.48 -8.87 10.01
C GLN A 417 18.54 -8.86 11.54
N GLN A 418 17.98 -7.82 12.18
CA GLN A 418 17.92 -7.74 13.64
C GLN A 418 17.10 -8.91 14.21
N GLY A 419 15.91 -9.16 13.68
CA GLY A 419 15.05 -10.26 14.13
C GLY A 419 15.73 -11.64 13.99
N ILE A 420 16.49 -11.85 12.91
CA ILE A 420 17.26 -13.10 12.72
C ILE A 420 18.44 -13.19 13.70
N ALA A 421 19.16 -12.10 13.92
CA ALA A 421 20.27 -12.09 14.89
C ALA A 421 19.78 -12.43 16.30
N ASP A 422 18.65 -11.86 16.71
CA ASP A 422 18.02 -12.15 18.00
C ASP A 422 17.57 -13.61 18.11
N ALA A 423 16.97 -14.18 17.03
CA ALA A 423 16.56 -15.58 16.99
C ALA A 423 17.77 -16.55 17.09
N ILE A 424 18.88 -16.24 16.42
CA ILE A 424 20.10 -17.03 16.49
C ILE A 424 20.69 -16.98 17.91
N ALA A 425 20.68 -15.82 18.56
CA ALA A 425 21.14 -15.66 19.95
C ALA A 425 20.28 -16.47 20.94
N ASP A 426 18.95 -16.51 20.73
CA ASP A 426 18.00 -17.26 21.58
C ASP A 426 18.24 -18.78 21.52
N VAL A 427 18.71 -19.32 20.40
CA VAL A 427 18.88 -20.77 20.18
C VAL A 427 20.34 -21.23 20.45
N SER A 428 21.28 -20.28 20.51
CA SER A 428 22.69 -20.60 20.81
C SER A 428 22.85 -20.92 22.30
N PRO A 429 23.48 -22.04 22.69
CA PRO A 429 23.73 -22.33 24.10
C PRO A 429 24.58 -21.21 24.70
N THR A 430 24.13 -20.64 25.81
CA THR A 430 24.90 -19.67 26.60
C THR A 430 26.30 -20.24 26.85
N LYS A 431 27.33 -19.62 26.29
CA LYS A 431 28.69 -19.84 26.74
C LYS A 431 28.76 -19.30 28.16
N ASP A 432 28.75 -20.22 29.13
CA ASP A 432 29.18 -19.88 30.51
C ASP A 432 30.51 -19.18 30.42
N ILE A 433 30.52 -17.89 30.69
CA ILE A 433 31.74 -17.13 30.92
C ILE A 433 32.18 -17.50 32.34
N ARG A 434 33.14 -18.41 32.41
CA ARG A 434 33.94 -18.59 33.60
C ARG A 434 35.11 -17.61 33.62
#